data_203e93f2510ec2a1d594c5e9cd6e4faa
#
_entry.id   203e93f2510ec2a1d594c5e9cd6e4faa
#
_cell.length_a   1.000
_cell.length_b   1.000
_cell.length_c   1.000
_cell.angle_alpha   90.00
_cell.angle_beta   90.00
_cell.angle_gamma   90.00
#
_symmetry.space_group_name_H-M   'P 1'
#
loop_
_entity.id
_entity.type
_entity.pdbx_description
1 polymer ?
#
loop_
_entity_poly.entity_id
_entity_poly.type
_entity_poly.pdbx_seq_one_letter_code
_entity_poly.pdbx_strand_id
1 'polypeptide(L)'
;MNDTAPTQGVYLRFFVHENRRHGGMLLYDWLLAEAKKLGLSGGTAFRSIAGYGRHGVTHEAHFLELAGQETVRVDFVVTREAADKMLARVREENLPMFYAILPAEFGTLGGGK
;
A
#
# COMPACT_ATOMS: atom_id res chain seq x y z
N MET A 1 -7.95 18.18 26.44
CA MET A 1 -7.22 17.44 25.43
C MET A 1 -7.93 16.14 25.13
N ASN A 2 -8.32 15.95 23.91
CA ASN A 2 -9.14 14.78 23.57
C ASN A 2 -8.41 13.86 22.62
N ASP A 3 -8.03 12.72 23.16
CA ASP A 3 -7.48 11.68 22.33
C ASP A 3 -8.63 10.84 21.79
N THR A 4 -8.43 10.26 20.62
CA THR A 4 -9.40 9.28 20.16
C THR A 4 -9.15 7.98 20.88
N ALA A 5 -10.18 7.18 21.07
CA ALA A 5 -10.02 5.84 21.62
C ALA A 5 -9.20 5.00 20.63
N PRO A 6 -8.34 4.11 21.13
CA PRO A 6 -7.57 3.25 20.24
C PRO A 6 -8.48 2.38 19.39
N THR A 7 -8.07 2.19 18.15
CA THR A 7 -8.76 1.33 17.20
C THR A 7 -7.88 0.14 16.88
N GLN A 8 -8.47 -1.04 16.90
CA GLN A 8 -7.78 -2.24 16.47
C GLN A 8 -7.96 -2.38 14.98
N GLY A 9 -6.87 -2.40 14.25
CA GLY A 9 -6.93 -2.48 12.81
C GLY A 9 -5.70 -3.16 12.24
N VAL A 10 -5.28 -2.71 11.10
CA VAL A 10 -4.16 -3.33 10.41
C VAL A 10 -3.32 -2.27 9.71
N TYR A 11 -2.10 -2.67 9.45
CA TYR A 11 -1.18 -1.96 8.59
C TYR A 11 -1.17 -2.74 7.29
N LEU A 12 -1.70 -2.16 6.24
CA LEU A 12 -1.74 -2.82 4.92
C LEU A 12 -0.65 -2.22 4.07
N ARG A 13 0.23 -3.06 3.53
CA ARG A 13 1.37 -2.63 2.73
C ARG A 13 1.36 -3.30 1.38
N PHE A 14 1.51 -2.51 0.34
CA PHE A 14 1.70 -3.02 -1.02
C PHE A 14 3.12 -2.69 -1.45
N PHE A 15 3.70 -3.57 -2.26
CA PHE A 15 5.06 -3.38 -2.78
C PHE A 15 4.99 -3.40 -4.28
N VAL A 16 5.37 -2.31 -4.92
CA VAL A 16 5.28 -2.18 -6.37
C VAL A 16 6.57 -1.55 -6.91
N HIS A 17 6.87 -1.79 -8.17
CA HIS A 17 8.00 -1.12 -8.81
C HIS A 17 7.62 0.34 -9.08
N GLU A 18 8.59 1.21 -8.90
CA GLU A 18 8.29 2.64 -9.00
C GLU A 18 7.83 3.07 -10.39
N ASN A 19 8.22 2.32 -11.43
CA ASN A 19 7.85 2.69 -12.79
C ASN A 19 6.66 1.95 -13.35
N ARG A 20 6.08 1.07 -12.55
CA ARG A 20 4.93 0.30 -13.02
C ARG A 20 3.71 1.22 -13.16
N ARG A 21 2.97 1.02 -14.23
CA ARG A 21 1.84 1.89 -14.54
C ARG A 21 0.55 1.09 -14.67
N HIS A 22 -0.54 1.78 -14.44
CA HIS A 22 -1.88 1.22 -14.59
C HIS A 22 -2.85 2.36 -14.85
N GLY A 23 -3.70 2.20 -15.87
CA GLY A 23 -4.72 3.20 -16.15
C GLY A 23 -4.16 4.58 -16.44
N GLY A 24 -3.00 4.65 -17.07
CA GLY A 24 -2.43 5.93 -17.44
C GLY A 24 -1.67 6.63 -16.33
N MET A 25 -1.47 6.00 -15.20
CA MET A 25 -0.77 6.64 -14.10
C MET A 25 0.17 5.63 -13.45
N LEU A 26 1.08 6.12 -12.63
CA LEU A 26 1.96 5.23 -11.88
C LEU A 26 1.12 4.39 -10.92
N LEU A 27 1.49 3.12 -10.79
CA LEU A 27 0.69 2.20 -10.00
C LEU A 27 0.56 2.64 -8.55
N TYR A 28 1.65 3.16 -7.95
CA TYR A 28 1.54 3.60 -6.55
C TYR A 28 0.60 4.80 -6.42
N ASP A 29 0.54 5.68 -7.42
CA ASP A 29 -0.44 6.76 -7.41
C ASP A 29 -1.86 6.23 -7.55
N TRP A 30 -2.03 5.21 -8.40
CA TRP A 30 -3.33 4.58 -8.57
C TRP A 30 -3.81 3.96 -7.25
N LEU A 31 -2.91 3.29 -6.54
CA LEU A 31 -3.27 2.71 -5.23
C LEU A 31 -3.76 3.78 -4.27
N LEU A 32 -3.04 4.89 -4.20
CA LEU A 32 -3.43 5.97 -3.30
C LEU A 32 -4.76 6.60 -3.72
N ALA A 33 -4.95 6.78 -5.02
CA ALA A 33 -6.19 7.38 -5.52
C ALA A 33 -7.38 6.47 -5.26
N GLU A 34 -7.24 5.17 -5.51
CA GLU A 34 -8.35 4.25 -5.29
C GLU A 34 -8.67 4.10 -3.81
N ALA A 35 -7.65 4.09 -2.96
CA ALA A 35 -7.88 4.03 -1.53
C ALA A 35 -8.68 5.24 -1.05
N LYS A 36 -8.36 6.40 -1.57
CA LYS A 36 -9.08 7.61 -1.22
C LYS A 36 -10.54 7.51 -1.64
N LYS A 37 -10.80 7.00 -2.84
CA LYS A 37 -12.18 6.82 -3.31
C LYS A 37 -12.95 5.84 -2.44
N LEU A 38 -12.28 4.82 -1.92
CA LEU A 38 -12.92 3.81 -1.07
C LEU A 38 -13.10 4.28 0.37
N GLY A 39 -12.59 5.46 0.69
CA GLY A 39 -12.77 6.01 2.02
C GLY A 39 -11.71 5.63 3.03
N LEU A 40 -10.59 5.07 2.59
CA LEU A 40 -9.49 4.83 3.51
C LEU A 40 -8.97 6.18 4.00
N SER A 41 -8.65 6.25 5.29
CA SER A 41 -8.39 7.54 5.93
C SER A 41 -7.05 8.15 5.59
N GLY A 42 -6.14 7.41 5.02
CA GLY A 42 -4.86 7.97 4.62
C GLY A 42 -3.97 6.91 4.04
N GLY A 43 -2.97 7.35 3.32
CA GLY A 43 -1.99 6.44 2.75
C GLY A 43 -0.72 7.18 2.43
N THR A 44 0.37 6.47 2.41
CA THR A 44 1.68 7.06 2.17
C THR A 44 2.51 6.12 1.33
N ALA A 45 3.26 6.68 0.39
CA ALA A 45 4.17 5.89 -0.42
C ALA A 45 5.60 6.21 0.02
N PHE A 46 6.42 5.16 0.13
CA PHE A 46 7.81 5.27 0.51
C PHE A 46 8.66 4.60 -0.56
N ARG A 47 9.74 5.25 -0.96
CA ARG A 47 10.67 4.63 -1.90
C ARG A 47 11.74 3.90 -1.11
N SER A 48 12.04 2.65 -1.50
CA SER A 48 13.11 1.91 -0.85
C SER A 48 14.45 2.47 -1.30
N ILE A 49 15.43 2.38 -0.43
CA ILE A 49 16.79 2.79 -0.79
C ILE A 49 17.65 1.60 -1.17
N ALA A 50 17.20 0.39 -0.84
CA ALA A 50 17.91 -0.83 -1.18
C ALA A 50 16.99 -1.99 -0.92
N GLY A 51 17.21 -3.09 -1.63
CA GLY A 51 16.41 -4.27 -1.42
C GLY A 51 16.49 -5.20 -2.60
N TYR A 52 15.83 -6.32 -2.48
CA TYR A 52 15.69 -7.23 -3.60
C TYR A 52 14.30 -7.84 -3.55
N GLY A 53 13.79 -8.20 -4.72
CA GLY A 53 12.43 -8.67 -4.83
C GLY A 53 12.28 -10.12 -4.44
N ARG A 54 11.03 -10.53 -4.32
CA ARG A 54 10.74 -11.92 -4.04
C ARG A 54 10.89 -12.71 -5.32
N HIS A 55 11.46 -13.87 -5.17
CA HIS A 55 11.68 -14.73 -6.30
C HIS A 55 10.41 -15.44 -6.70
N GLY A 56 10.41 -16.00 -7.88
CA GLY A 56 9.23 -16.64 -8.38
C GLY A 56 8.30 -15.68 -9.03
N VAL A 57 8.53 -14.41 -8.85
CA VAL A 57 7.85 -13.42 -9.61
C VAL A 57 8.45 -13.48 -11.00
N THR A 58 8.01 -12.73 -11.91
CA THR A 58 8.40 -12.82 -13.29
C THR A 58 9.86 -12.48 -13.48
N HIS A 59 10.41 -12.92 -14.60
CA HIS A 59 11.73 -12.50 -15.03
C HIS A 59 11.79 -10.98 -15.13
N GLU A 60 10.69 -10.38 -15.48
CA GLU A 60 10.63 -8.93 -15.61
C GLU A 60 10.95 -8.23 -14.32
N ALA A 61 10.37 -8.71 -13.22
CA ALA A 61 10.64 -8.10 -11.93
C ALA A 61 12.10 -8.17 -11.59
N HIS A 62 12.70 -9.33 -11.84
CA HIS A 62 14.13 -9.50 -11.59
C HIS A 62 14.96 -8.59 -12.48
N PHE A 63 14.58 -8.51 -13.73
CA PHE A 63 15.29 -7.66 -14.69
C PHE A 63 15.23 -6.20 -14.27
N LEU A 64 14.07 -5.77 -13.80
CA LEU A 64 13.91 -4.38 -13.37
C LEU A 64 14.81 -4.05 -12.19
N GLU A 65 14.97 -5.00 -11.28
CA GLU A 65 15.88 -4.79 -10.16
C GLU A 65 17.31 -4.60 -10.66
N LEU A 66 17.69 -5.41 -11.63
CA LEU A 66 19.03 -5.29 -12.21
C LEU A 66 19.19 -3.95 -12.91
N ALA A 67 18.12 -3.40 -13.42
CA ALA A 67 18.16 -2.10 -14.07
C ALA A 67 18.16 -0.95 -13.08
N GLY A 68 18.17 -1.23 -11.78
CA GLY A 68 18.28 -0.20 -10.77
C GLY A 68 16.97 0.46 -10.40
N GLN A 69 15.87 -0.14 -10.73
CA GLN A 69 14.59 0.46 -10.39
C GLN A 69 14.21 0.13 -8.96
N GLU A 70 13.62 1.11 -8.31
CA GLU A 70 13.30 1.03 -6.89
C GLU A 70 11.94 0.42 -6.66
N THR A 71 11.80 -0.14 -5.49
CA THR A 71 10.49 -0.58 -5.01
C THR A 71 9.85 0.55 -4.23
N VAL A 72 8.55 0.73 -4.43
CA VAL A 72 7.78 1.67 -3.65
C VAL A 72 6.84 0.87 -2.76
N ARG A 73 6.80 1.21 -1.47
CA ARG A 73 5.88 0.61 -0.53
C ARG A 73 4.75 1.59 -0.27
N VAL A 74 3.52 1.14 -0.42
CA VAL A 74 2.35 1.98 -0.18
C VAL A 74 1.66 1.45 1.07
N ASP A 75 1.58 2.27 2.09
CA ASP A 75 1.09 1.88 3.41
C ASP A 75 -0.22 2.55 3.75
N PHE A 76 -1.10 1.78 4.39
CA PHE A 76 -2.35 2.28 4.92
C PHE A 76 -2.52 1.74 6.33
N VAL A 77 -2.88 2.60 7.28
CA VAL A 77 -3.21 2.19 8.65
C VAL A 77 -4.71 2.36 8.77
N VAL A 78 -5.43 1.25 8.76
CA VAL A 78 -6.88 1.27 8.57
C VAL A 78 -7.54 0.13 9.34
N THR A 79 -8.87 0.13 9.36
CA THR A 79 -9.60 -1.01 9.91
C THR A 79 -9.44 -2.21 8.98
N ARG A 80 -9.71 -3.39 9.52
CA ARG A 80 -9.65 -4.60 8.72
C ARG A 80 -10.65 -4.53 7.56
N GLU A 81 -11.83 -3.99 7.81
CA GLU A 81 -12.84 -3.86 6.76
C GLU A 81 -12.35 -3.00 5.61
N ALA A 82 -11.70 -1.89 5.94
CA ALA A 82 -11.17 -1.00 4.90
C ALA A 82 -10.06 -1.68 4.11
N ALA A 83 -9.20 -2.42 4.80
CA ALA A 83 -8.15 -3.17 4.12
C ALA A 83 -8.75 -4.20 3.17
N ASP A 84 -9.79 -4.89 3.60
CA ASP A 84 -10.44 -5.89 2.75
C ASP A 84 -11.03 -5.28 1.50
N LYS A 85 -11.63 -4.09 1.62
CA LYS A 85 -12.16 -3.39 0.46
C LYS A 85 -11.05 -3.05 -0.53
N MET A 86 -9.93 -2.60 -0.01
CA MET A 86 -8.81 -2.24 -0.88
C MET A 86 -8.26 -3.47 -1.60
N LEU A 87 -8.11 -4.57 -0.89
CA LEU A 87 -7.64 -5.82 -1.50
C LEU A 87 -8.60 -6.29 -2.58
N ALA A 88 -9.90 -6.19 -2.32
CA ALA A 88 -10.90 -6.57 -3.31
C ALA A 88 -10.79 -5.72 -4.56
N ARG A 89 -10.55 -4.43 -4.37
CA ARG A 89 -10.43 -3.51 -5.51
C ARG A 89 -9.21 -3.86 -6.36
N VAL A 90 -8.09 -4.19 -5.72
CA VAL A 90 -6.90 -4.57 -6.46
C VAL A 90 -7.14 -5.87 -7.23
N ARG A 91 -7.83 -6.82 -6.60
CA ARG A 91 -8.18 -8.07 -7.28
C ARG A 91 -9.04 -7.85 -8.51
N GLU A 92 -10.00 -6.92 -8.42
CA GLU A 92 -10.87 -6.62 -9.56
C GLU A 92 -10.08 -6.20 -10.78
N GLU A 93 -8.97 -5.51 -10.56
CA GLU A 93 -8.16 -5.01 -11.67
C GLU A 93 -7.14 -6.01 -12.13
N ASN A 94 -7.08 -7.19 -11.50
CA ASN A 94 -6.11 -8.23 -11.87
C ASN A 94 -4.67 -7.70 -11.83
N LEU A 95 -4.35 -6.98 -10.77
CA LEU A 95 -3.01 -6.40 -10.61
C LEU A 95 -2.19 -7.26 -9.67
N PRO A 96 -1.29 -8.09 -10.19
CA PRO A 96 -0.46 -8.89 -9.30
C PRO A 96 0.53 -7.99 -8.56
N MET A 97 0.59 -8.17 -7.25
CA MET A 97 1.56 -7.45 -6.43
C MET A 97 1.67 -8.14 -5.09
N PHE A 98 2.81 -7.96 -4.46
CA PHE A 98 3.02 -8.50 -3.13
C PHE A 98 2.42 -7.55 -2.12
N TYR A 99 1.79 -8.10 -1.10
CA TYR A 99 1.29 -7.27 -0.01
C TYR A 99 1.53 -7.97 1.32
N ALA A 100 1.44 -7.20 2.39
CA ALA A 100 1.54 -7.73 3.74
C ALA A 100 0.52 -7.02 4.61
N ILE A 101 0.02 -7.73 5.62
CA ILE A 101 -0.89 -7.15 6.60
C ILE A 101 -0.31 -7.44 7.97
N LEU A 102 -0.24 -6.40 8.81
CA LEU A 102 0.23 -6.54 10.18
C LEU A 102 -0.86 -6.01 11.10
N PRO A 103 -1.10 -6.68 12.23
CA PRO A 103 -2.02 -6.11 13.23
C PRO A 103 -1.49 -4.78 13.71
N ALA A 104 -2.39 -3.85 13.96
CA ALA A 104 -2.00 -2.52 14.43
C ALA A 104 -3.07 -1.97 15.33
N GLU A 105 -2.64 -1.22 16.33
CA GLU A 105 -3.54 -0.44 17.14
C GLU A 105 -3.19 1.01 16.89
N PHE A 106 -4.18 1.84 16.64
CA PHE A 106 -3.89 3.22 16.28
C PHE A 106 -4.94 4.17 16.84
N GLY A 107 -4.57 5.42 16.91
CA GLY A 107 -5.46 6.45 17.41
C GLY A 107 -4.85 7.80 17.14
N THR A 108 -5.55 8.83 17.57
CA THR A 108 -5.09 10.20 17.41
C THR A 108 -4.92 10.83 18.78
N LEU A 109 -3.78 11.43 19.00
CA LEU A 109 -3.53 12.12 20.28
C LEU A 109 -3.94 13.58 20.14
N GLY A 110 -4.73 14.03 21.09
CA GLY A 110 -5.05 15.45 21.20
C GLY A 110 -5.78 16.05 20.03
N GLY A 111 -6.13 15.25 19.05
CA GLY A 111 -6.67 15.77 17.83
C GLY A 111 -8.16 15.84 17.78
N GLY A 112 -8.79 15.44 18.74
CA GLY A 112 -10.22 15.20 18.77
C GLY A 112 -11.11 16.13 18.02
N LYS A 113 -10.96 16.24 16.76
CA LYS A 113 -11.82 17.13 16.04
C LYS A 113 -12.51 16.51 14.92
#